data_e50c6c9b843c34cfd583a581902363f1
#
_entry.id   e50c6c9b843c34cfd583a581902363f1
#
_cell.length_a   1.000
_cell.length_b   1.000
_cell.length_c   1.000
_cell.angle_alpha   90.00
_cell.angle_beta   90.00
_cell.angle_gamma   90.00
#
_symmetry.space_group_name_H-M   'P 1'
#
loop_
_entity.id
_entity.type
_entity.pdbx_description
1 polymer ?
#
loop_
_entity_poly.entity_id
_entity_poly.type
_entity_poly.pdbx_seq_one_letter_code
_entity_poly.pdbx_strand_id
1 'polypeptide(L)'
;MIGIASIAIVVLLVIWVFAVQNGRGLSLDGDIKKQSEKLSATPDIANTLTIQSQLAKLPVNHDDKNISSRIFDVLTTINPESPNDIKLTKAVINTEDKTITIDAQAENGFTALEVYKKTITATNVEYVKDNKRITIPLVDNISIGEQSYGEDASGKKVLRFSITLNYSDELFDRGIQSFTIVAPSKKNVTDSFLGVPQSLFTTKAEDIEEKK
;
A
#
# COMPACT_ATOMS: atom_id res chain seq x y z
N MET A 1 43.10 -66.06 -23.83
CA MET A 1 42.37 -66.45 -22.61
C MET A 1 42.09 -65.26 -21.71
N ILE A 2 43.03 -64.34 -21.43
CA ILE A 2 42.86 -63.20 -20.51
C ILE A 2 41.77 -62.24 -20.96
N GLY A 3 41.64 -61.99 -22.25
CA GLY A 3 40.62 -61.04 -22.77
C GLY A 3 39.17 -61.52 -22.60
N ILE A 4 38.93 -62.84 -22.71
CA ILE A 4 37.59 -63.36 -22.53
C ILE A 4 37.16 -63.31 -21.07
N ALA A 5 38.11 -63.57 -20.14
CA ALA A 5 37.86 -63.44 -18.72
C ALA A 5 37.50 -62.03 -18.28
N SER A 6 38.17 -60.99 -18.86
CA SER A 6 37.92 -59.63 -18.60
C SER A 6 36.48 -59.18 -19.04
N ILE A 7 36.06 -59.60 -20.21
CA ILE A 7 34.71 -59.33 -20.71
C ILE A 7 33.64 -59.98 -19.84
N ALA A 8 33.86 -61.20 -19.39
CA ALA A 8 32.92 -61.89 -18.52
C ALA A 8 32.74 -61.19 -17.16
N ILE A 9 33.81 -60.67 -16.58
CA ILE A 9 33.75 -59.89 -15.32
C ILE A 9 32.95 -58.59 -15.51
N VAL A 10 33.17 -57.86 -16.61
CA VAL A 10 32.43 -56.63 -16.89
C VAL A 10 30.94 -56.91 -17.06
N VAL A 11 30.56 -57.95 -17.78
CA VAL A 11 29.16 -58.34 -17.96
C VAL A 11 28.51 -58.71 -16.61
N LEU A 12 29.20 -59.43 -15.75
CA LEU A 12 28.70 -59.75 -14.40
C LEU A 12 28.52 -58.52 -13.54
N LEU A 13 29.42 -57.55 -13.61
CA LEU A 13 29.28 -56.29 -12.89
C LEU A 13 28.08 -55.45 -13.39
N VAL A 14 27.86 -55.40 -14.67
CA VAL A 14 26.71 -54.68 -15.24
C VAL A 14 25.38 -55.33 -14.79
N ILE A 15 25.29 -56.65 -14.84
CA ILE A 15 24.10 -57.40 -14.38
C ILE A 15 23.88 -57.16 -12.88
N TRP A 16 24.94 -57.22 -12.07
CA TRP A 16 24.85 -56.96 -10.64
C TRP A 16 24.39 -55.54 -10.31
N VAL A 17 24.94 -54.52 -10.96
CA VAL A 17 24.52 -53.13 -10.79
C VAL A 17 23.05 -52.93 -11.18
N PHE A 18 22.64 -53.52 -12.30
CA PHE A 18 21.26 -53.43 -12.77
C PHE A 18 20.28 -54.14 -11.83
N ALA A 19 20.65 -55.33 -11.29
CA ALA A 19 19.83 -56.03 -10.31
C ALA A 19 19.70 -55.24 -8.98
N VAL A 20 20.79 -54.63 -8.51
CA VAL A 20 20.76 -53.84 -7.28
C VAL A 20 19.96 -52.55 -7.46
N GLN A 21 20.07 -51.87 -8.61
CA GLN A 21 19.31 -50.65 -8.88
C GLN A 21 17.80 -50.90 -9.00
N ASN A 22 17.41 -51.96 -9.72
CA ASN A 22 16.00 -52.33 -9.85
C ASN A 22 15.42 -52.85 -8.53
N GLY A 23 16.18 -53.62 -7.76
CA GLY A 23 15.72 -54.12 -6.46
C GLY A 23 15.49 -52.99 -5.44
N ARG A 24 16.34 -51.96 -5.43
CA ARG A 24 16.14 -50.77 -4.55
C ARG A 24 14.97 -49.89 -4.98
N GLY A 25 14.74 -49.72 -6.29
CA GLY A 25 13.59 -49.01 -6.79
C GLY A 25 12.27 -49.62 -6.38
N LEU A 26 12.13 -50.91 -6.53
CA LEU A 26 10.91 -51.67 -6.16
C LEU A 26 10.62 -51.64 -4.65
N SER A 27 11.66 -51.69 -3.79
CA SER A 27 11.46 -51.61 -2.34
C SER A 27 11.04 -50.20 -1.89
N LEU A 28 11.62 -49.15 -2.47
CA LEU A 28 11.26 -47.77 -2.17
C LEU A 28 9.83 -47.45 -2.62
N ASP A 29 9.43 -47.90 -3.80
CA ASP A 29 8.05 -47.73 -4.29
C ASP A 29 7.04 -48.47 -3.40
N GLY A 30 7.40 -49.66 -2.91
CA GLY A 30 6.59 -50.42 -1.95
C GLY A 30 6.44 -49.71 -0.61
N ASP A 31 7.50 -49.11 -0.09
CA ASP A 31 7.48 -48.37 1.17
C ASP A 31 6.72 -47.05 1.04
N ILE A 32 6.89 -46.33 -0.06
CA ILE A 32 6.12 -45.09 -0.37
C ILE A 32 4.63 -45.44 -0.46
N LYS A 33 4.27 -46.54 -1.14
CA LYS A 33 2.88 -46.95 -1.29
C LYS A 33 2.25 -47.33 0.04
N LYS A 34 2.97 -48.07 0.89
CA LYS A 34 2.52 -48.41 2.24
C LYS A 34 2.36 -47.21 3.15
N GLN A 35 3.26 -46.24 3.06
CA GLN A 35 3.15 -45.03 3.84
C GLN A 35 2.00 -44.12 3.32
N SER A 36 1.79 -44.05 2.01
CA SER A 36 0.67 -43.36 1.40
C SER A 36 -0.67 -44.01 1.79
N GLU A 37 -0.76 -45.35 1.79
CA GLU A 37 -1.95 -46.07 2.22
C GLU A 37 -2.24 -45.85 3.72
N LYS A 38 -1.20 -45.84 4.57
CA LYS A 38 -1.35 -45.53 6.01
C LYS A 38 -1.82 -44.11 6.23
N LEU A 39 -1.29 -43.17 5.48
CA LEU A 39 -1.74 -41.78 5.51
C LEU A 39 -3.21 -41.62 5.05
N SER A 40 -3.57 -42.32 3.98
CA SER A 40 -4.94 -42.31 3.45
C SER A 40 -5.95 -43.04 4.33
N ALA A 41 -5.49 -44.05 5.08
CA ALA A 41 -6.34 -44.82 5.99
C ALA A 41 -6.56 -44.19 7.36
N THR A 42 -5.83 -43.10 7.68
CA THR A 42 -6.05 -42.37 8.93
C THR A 42 -7.15 -41.32 8.69
N PRO A 43 -8.33 -41.49 9.26
CA PRO A 43 -9.40 -40.49 9.12
C PRO A 43 -8.93 -39.17 9.69
N ASP A 44 -9.21 -38.07 8.98
CA ASP A 44 -8.88 -36.70 9.34
C ASP A 44 -7.47 -36.17 9.01
N ILE A 45 -6.54 -36.92 8.47
CA ILE A 45 -5.22 -36.37 8.11
C ILE A 45 -5.35 -35.28 7.04
N ALA A 46 -6.20 -35.42 6.04
CA ALA A 46 -6.43 -34.45 5.02
C ALA A 46 -6.97 -33.12 5.62
N ASN A 47 -7.90 -33.21 6.56
CA ASN A 47 -8.44 -32.09 7.29
C ASN A 47 -7.39 -31.44 8.19
N THR A 48 -6.60 -32.26 8.91
CA THR A 48 -5.54 -31.75 9.79
C THR A 48 -4.44 -31.03 9.00
N LEU A 49 -4.01 -31.57 7.86
CA LEU A 49 -3.05 -30.90 6.96
C LEU A 49 -3.60 -29.60 6.38
N THR A 50 -4.90 -29.61 6.01
CA THR A 50 -5.57 -28.40 5.54
C THR A 50 -5.64 -27.33 6.63
N ILE A 51 -6.02 -27.72 7.84
CA ILE A 51 -6.06 -26.81 9.01
C ILE A 51 -4.66 -26.29 9.33
N GLN A 52 -3.63 -27.15 9.37
CA GLN A 52 -2.25 -26.71 9.59
C GLN A 52 -1.75 -25.74 8.51
N SER A 53 -2.07 -26.01 7.25
CA SER A 53 -1.73 -25.12 6.14
C SER A 53 -2.45 -23.78 6.25
N GLN A 54 -3.70 -23.78 6.67
CA GLN A 54 -4.47 -22.57 6.91
C GLN A 54 -3.92 -21.79 8.11
N LEU A 55 -3.61 -22.48 9.22
CA LEU A 55 -3.01 -21.86 10.41
C LEU A 55 -1.63 -21.27 10.12
N ALA A 56 -0.82 -21.93 9.30
CA ALA A 56 0.49 -21.39 8.89
C ALA A 56 0.38 -20.14 8.01
N LYS A 57 -0.72 -19.98 7.26
CA LYS A 57 -1.00 -18.79 6.44
C LYS A 57 -1.61 -17.64 7.24
N LEU A 58 -2.20 -17.91 8.39
CA LEU A 58 -2.85 -16.88 9.21
C LEU A 58 -1.91 -15.77 9.68
N PRO A 59 -0.69 -16.03 10.20
CA PRO A 59 0.24 -14.96 10.57
C PRO A 59 0.60 -14.10 9.38
N VAL A 60 0.94 -14.69 8.23
CA VAL A 60 1.30 -13.95 7.01
C VAL A 60 0.14 -13.06 6.56
N ASN A 61 -1.07 -13.61 6.47
CA ASN A 61 -2.27 -12.83 6.13
C ASN A 61 -2.63 -11.78 7.19
N HIS A 62 -2.21 -11.97 8.43
CA HIS A 62 -2.42 -11.03 9.51
C HIS A 62 -1.41 -9.88 9.46
N ASP A 63 -0.16 -10.18 9.11
CA ASP A 63 0.91 -9.19 8.98
C ASP A 63 0.73 -8.32 7.73
N ASP A 64 0.16 -8.88 6.66
CA ASP A 64 -0.16 -8.15 5.42
C ASP A 64 -1.44 -7.29 5.51
N LYS A 65 -2.17 -7.31 6.64
CA LYS A 65 -3.38 -6.50 6.81
C LYS A 65 -3.04 -5.03 6.98
N ASN A 66 -3.51 -4.23 6.05
CA ASN A 66 -3.46 -2.78 6.11
C ASN A 66 -4.62 -2.19 6.90
N ILE A 67 -4.40 -1.09 7.63
CA ILE A 67 -5.46 -0.35 8.31
C ILE A 67 -6.08 0.64 7.33
N SER A 68 -6.88 0.12 6.39
CA SER A 68 -7.51 0.95 5.35
C SER A 68 -8.50 1.99 5.90
N SER A 69 -8.98 1.81 7.13
CA SER A 69 -9.88 2.78 7.78
C SER A 69 -9.23 4.14 8.04
N ARG A 70 -7.89 4.23 8.12
CA ARG A 70 -7.17 5.52 8.24
C ARG A 70 -7.46 6.49 7.09
N ILE A 71 -7.94 5.98 5.94
CA ILE A 71 -8.34 6.84 4.82
C ILE A 71 -9.43 7.84 5.23
N PHE A 72 -10.37 7.45 6.08
CA PHE A 72 -11.44 8.34 6.51
C PHE A 72 -10.91 9.49 7.36
N ASP A 73 -9.93 9.23 8.23
CA ASP A 73 -9.27 10.26 9.03
C ASP A 73 -8.48 11.21 8.13
N VAL A 74 -7.77 10.68 7.12
CA VAL A 74 -7.06 11.47 6.11
C VAL A 74 -8.03 12.38 5.39
N LEU A 75 -9.08 11.82 4.76
CA LEU A 75 -10.03 12.57 3.94
C LEU A 75 -10.77 13.66 4.74
N THR A 76 -11.07 13.40 6.01
CA THR A 76 -11.70 14.38 6.90
C THR A 76 -10.74 15.50 7.27
N THR A 77 -9.48 15.16 7.53
CA THR A 77 -8.47 16.12 7.99
C THR A 77 -8.00 17.04 6.89
N ILE A 78 -7.83 16.52 5.66
CA ILE A 78 -7.38 17.31 4.51
C ILE A 78 -8.48 18.14 3.86
N ASN A 79 -9.76 17.93 4.22
CA ASN A 79 -10.86 18.70 3.63
C ASN A 79 -10.86 20.13 4.18
N PRO A 80 -10.74 21.17 3.33
CA PRO A 80 -10.77 22.55 3.77
C PRO A 80 -12.14 22.94 4.35
N GLU A 81 -12.17 24.03 5.11
CA GLU A 81 -13.44 24.63 5.56
C GLU A 81 -14.10 25.45 4.45
N SER A 82 -15.43 25.63 4.58
CA SER A 82 -16.19 26.51 3.69
C SER A 82 -15.54 27.91 3.58
N PRO A 83 -15.51 28.55 2.39
CA PRO A 83 -16.21 28.15 1.14
C PRO A 83 -15.44 27.19 0.22
N ASN A 84 -14.31 26.66 0.66
CA ASN A 84 -13.43 25.80 -0.14
C ASN A 84 -13.59 24.31 0.17
N ASP A 85 -14.64 23.95 0.89
CA ASP A 85 -14.94 22.56 1.22
C ASP A 85 -15.20 21.72 -0.04
N ILE A 86 -14.74 20.47 0.04
CA ILE A 86 -14.84 19.50 -1.04
C ILE A 86 -15.86 18.42 -0.67
N LYS A 87 -16.81 18.19 -1.55
CA LYS A 87 -17.75 17.08 -1.44
C LYS A 87 -17.18 15.85 -2.13
N LEU A 88 -16.76 14.88 -1.35
CA LEU A 88 -16.21 13.61 -1.83
C LEU A 88 -17.35 12.76 -2.42
N THR A 89 -17.13 12.24 -3.63
CA THR A 89 -18.07 11.35 -4.31
C THR A 89 -17.61 9.90 -4.23
N LYS A 90 -16.30 9.68 -4.39
CA LYS A 90 -15.69 8.36 -4.41
C LYS A 90 -14.24 8.44 -3.97
N ALA A 91 -13.79 7.42 -3.26
CA ALA A 91 -12.38 7.20 -2.98
C ALA A 91 -12.03 5.74 -3.28
N VAL A 92 -10.95 5.53 -4.01
CA VAL A 92 -10.43 4.20 -4.37
C VAL A 92 -8.99 4.11 -3.94
N ILE A 93 -8.67 3.06 -3.19
CA ILE A 93 -7.29 2.75 -2.79
C ILE A 93 -6.80 1.61 -3.65
N ASN A 94 -5.68 1.80 -4.34
CA ASN A 94 -4.92 0.75 -4.99
C ASN A 94 -3.67 0.48 -4.17
N THR A 95 -3.61 -0.69 -3.54
CA THR A 95 -2.50 -1.08 -2.68
C THR A 95 -1.28 -1.57 -3.46
N GLU A 96 -1.46 -2.04 -4.68
CA GLU A 96 -0.36 -2.49 -5.54
C GLU A 96 0.46 -1.30 -6.05
N ASP A 97 -0.23 -0.25 -6.55
CA ASP A 97 0.39 0.97 -7.07
C ASP A 97 0.60 2.04 -5.99
N LYS A 98 0.17 1.79 -4.76
CA LYS A 98 0.20 2.74 -3.62
C LYS A 98 -0.45 4.08 -3.95
N THR A 99 -1.62 4.03 -4.57
CA THR A 99 -2.35 5.22 -4.99
C THR A 99 -3.72 5.31 -4.34
N ILE A 100 -4.15 6.53 -4.08
CA ILE A 100 -5.52 6.86 -3.70
C ILE A 100 -6.09 7.77 -4.77
N THR A 101 -7.16 7.34 -5.43
CA THR A 101 -7.90 8.16 -6.38
C THR A 101 -9.16 8.68 -5.72
N ILE A 102 -9.34 9.99 -5.74
CA ILE A 102 -10.45 10.71 -5.13
C ILE A 102 -11.23 11.43 -6.22
N ASP A 103 -12.50 11.06 -6.39
CA ASP A 103 -13.45 11.79 -7.23
C ASP A 103 -14.27 12.71 -6.33
N ALA A 104 -14.36 13.99 -6.67
CA ALA A 104 -14.96 14.99 -5.83
C ALA A 104 -15.59 16.13 -6.62
N GLN A 105 -16.34 16.99 -5.90
CA GLN A 105 -16.91 18.20 -6.44
C GLN A 105 -16.75 19.37 -5.48
N ALA A 106 -16.59 20.57 -6.04
CA ALA A 106 -16.41 21.81 -5.31
C ALA A 106 -17.32 22.91 -5.83
N GLU A 107 -17.99 23.60 -4.91
CA GLU A 107 -18.86 24.74 -5.26
C GLU A 107 -18.05 25.98 -5.60
N ASN A 108 -16.92 26.20 -4.93
CA ASN A 108 -16.01 27.34 -5.20
C ASN A 108 -15.05 27.09 -6.39
N GLY A 109 -15.35 26.09 -7.22
CA GLY A 109 -14.65 25.82 -8.47
C GLY A 109 -13.16 25.54 -8.31
N PHE A 110 -12.36 26.12 -9.21
CA PHE A 110 -10.91 25.91 -9.21
C PHE A 110 -10.20 26.43 -7.96
N THR A 111 -10.75 27.46 -7.30
CA THR A 111 -10.17 27.96 -6.04
C THR A 111 -10.19 26.90 -4.97
N ALA A 112 -11.31 26.21 -4.80
CA ALA A 112 -11.41 25.10 -3.83
C ALA A 112 -10.47 23.94 -4.20
N LEU A 113 -10.36 23.58 -5.48
CA LEU A 113 -9.43 22.56 -5.96
C LEU A 113 -7.96 22.90 -5.62
N GLU A 114 -7.54 24.15 -5.87
CA GLU A 114 -6.18 24.60 -5.55
C GLU A 114 -5.92 24.64 -4.04
N VAL A 115 -6.89 25.07 -3.24
CA VAL A 115 -6.80 25.02 -1.78
C VAL A 115 -6.67 23.57 -1.29
N TYR A 116 -7.50 22.68 -1.82
CA TYR A 116 -7.46 21.26 -1.48
C TYR A 116 -6.10 20.63 -1.81
N LYS A 117 -5.60 20.86 -3.03
CA LYS A 117 -4.28 20.39 -3.46
C LYS A 117 -3.16 20.89 -2.53
N LYS A 118 -3.16 22.19 -2.19
CA LYS A 118 -2.18 22.78 -1.28
C LYS A 118 -2.28 22.18 0.13
N THR A 119 -3.49 21.95 0.62
CA THR A 119 -3.72 21.31 1.92
C THR A 119 -3.12 19.91 1.93
N ILE A 120 -3.36 19.10 0.89
CA ILE A 120 -2.81 17.76 0.78
C ILE A 120 -1.28 17.81 0.76
N THR A 121 -0.69 18.64 -0.08
CA THR A 121 0.77 18.78 -0.22
C THR A 121 1.46 19.22 1.06
N ALA A 122 0.80 20.08 1.84
CA ALA A 122 1.34 20.60 3.10
C ALA A 122 1.02 19.73 4.33
N THR A 123 0.24 18.67 4.15
CA THR A 123 -0.12 17.75 5.23
C THR A 123 0.99 16.75 5.47
N ASN A 124 1.34 16.56 6.73
CA ASN A 124 2.30 15.56 7.17
C ASN A 124 1.61 14.48 8.02
N VAL A 125 2.25 13.32 8.08
CA VAL A 125 1.89 12.23 8.97
C VAL A 125 2.97 12.09 10.02
N GLU A 126 2.58 12.13 11.28
CA GLU A 126 3.44 11.85 12.42
C GLU A 126 3.09 10.50 13.01
N TYR A 127 4.09 9.68 13.27
CA TYR A 127 3.91 8.37 13.88
C TYR A 127 5.11 7.98 14.74
N VAL A 128 4.90 6.96 15.59
CA VAL A 128 5.95 6.38 16.42
C VAL A 128 6.28 4.99 15.92
N LYS A 129 7.55 4.77 15.57
CA LYS A 129 8.11 3.47 15.23
C LYS A 129 9.41 3.29 16.02
N ASP A 130 9.60 2.16 16.67
CA ASP A 130 10.79 1.86 17.49
C ASP A 130 11.11 2.95 18.54
N ASN A 131 10.07 3.45 19.22
CA ASN A 131 10.16 4.55 20.20
C ASN A 131 10.70 5.88 19.64
N LYS A 132 10.72 6.05 18.32
CA LYS A 132 11.10 7.30 17.65
C LYS A 132 9.89 7.92 16.97
N ARG A 133 9.71 9.25 17.16
CA ARG A 133 8.73 10.01 16.40
C ARG A 133 9.32 10.33 15.04
N ILE A 134 8.57 10.00 14.00
CA ILE A 134 8.92 10.20 12.60
C ILE A 134 7.82 11.06 11.98
N THR A 135 8.21 12.01 11.14
CA THR A 135 7.29 12.86 10.37
C THR A 135 7.62 12.70 8.91
N ILE A 136 6.62 12.35 8.12
CA ILE A 136 6.73 12.21 6.66
C ILE A 136 5.63 13.01 5.97
N PRO A 137 5.80 13.43 4.71
CA PRO A 137 4.69 14.01 3.96
C PRO A 137 3.57 12.97 3.78
N LEU A 138 2.32 13.44 3.74
CA LEU A 138 1.16 12.58 3.53
C LEU A 138 1.22 11.90 2.15
N VAL A 139 1.71 12.61 1.15
CA VAL A 139 1.80 12.17 -0.24
C VAL A 139 3.13 12.55 -0.85
N ASP A 140 3.66 11.68 -1.69
CA ASP A 140 4.90 11.93 -2.44
C ASP A 140 4.62 12.71 -3.74
N ASN A 141 3.47 12.45 -4.36
CA ASN A 141 3.08 13.08 -5.61
C ASN A 141 1.56 13.22 -5.71
N ILE A 142 1.11 14.27 -6.43
CA ILE A 142 -0.29 14.54 -6.72
C ILE A 142 -0.47 14.72 -8.22
N SER A 143 -1.40 13.98 -8.80
CA SER A 143 -1.84 14.13 -10.18
C SER A 143 -3.31 14.55 -10.22
N ILE A 144 -3.61 15.60 -10.97
CA ILE A 144 -4.98 16.02 -11.21
C ILE A 144 -5.44 15.43 -12.52
N GLY A 145 -6.55 14.68 -12.48
CA GLY A 145 -7.17 14.07 -13.63
C GLY A 145 -8.17 14.97 -14.33
N GLU A 146 -9.27 14.37 -14.79
CA GLU A 146 -10.33 15.11 -15.50
C GLU A 146 -10.98 16.16 -14.62
N GLN A 147 -11.26 17.31 -15.22
CA GLN A 147 -11.92 18.43 -14.58
C GLN A 147 -13.06 18.91 -15.48
N SER A 148 -14.25 19.03 -14.93
CA SER A 148 -15.41 19.47 -15.69
C SER A 148 -16.39 20.26 -14.81
N TYR A 149 -17.02 21.27 -15.38
CA TYR A 149 -18.16 21.90 -14.72
C TYR A 149 -19.43 21.11 -14.97
N GLY A 150 -20.26 20.98 -13.94
CA GLY A 150 -21.55 20.35 -14.00
C GLY A 150 -22.50 21.02 -13.01
N GLU A 151 -23.70 20.46 -12.89
CA GLU A 151 -24.66 20.87 -11.87
C GLU A 151 -24.78 19.75 -10.83
N ASP A 152 -24.92 20.11 -9.57
CA ASP A 152 -25.23 19.15 -8.49
C ASP A 152 -26.73 18.79 -8.50
N ALA A 153 -27.15 17.97 -7.53
CA ALA A 153 -28.56 17.56 -7.39
C ALA A 153 -29.52 18.72 -7.10
N SER A 154 -29.02 19.86 -6.66
CA SER A 154 -29.78 21.09 -6.40
C SER A 154 -29.79 22.09 -7.57
N GLY A 155 -29.15 21.74 -8.71
CA GLY A 155 -29.00 22.62 -9.88
C GLY A 155 -27.90 23.65 -9.70
N LYS A 156 -27.06 23.55 -8.69
CA LYS A 156 -25.96 24.47 -8.44
C LYS A 156 -24.73 24.09 -9.26
N LYS A 157 -24.08 25.08 -9.89
CA LYS A 157 -22.89 24.86 -10.68
C LYS A 157 -21.72 24.43 -9.77
N VAL A 158 -21.10 23.31 -10.06
CA VAL A 158 -19.96 22.74 -9.33
C VAL A 158 -18.85 22.32 -10.27
N LEU A 159 -17.60 22.40 -9.81
CA LEU A 159 -16.47 21.80 -10.48
C LEU A 159 -16.35 20.34 -10.03
N ARG A 160 -16.40 19.38 -10.95
CA ARG A 160 -16.09 17.97 -10.71
C ARG A 160 -14.66 17.70 -11.13
N PHE A 161 -13.93 16.95 -10.34
CA PHE A 161 -12.55 16.63 -10.60
C PHE A 161 -12.14 15.28 -9.99
N SER A 162 -11.05 14.73 -10.51
CA SER A 162 -10.39 13.55 -9.95
C SER A 162 -8.97 13.91 -9.55
N ILE A 163 -8.53 13.44 -8.38
CA ILE A 163 -7.16 13.59 -7.89
C ILE A 163 -6.61 12.21 -7.57
N THR A 164 -5.41 11.92 -8.05
CA THR A 164 -4.66 10.72 -7.69
C THR A 164 -3.46 11.11 -6.84
N LEU A 165 -3.34 10.47 -5.68
CA LEU A 165 -2.32 10.69 -4.67
C LEU A 165 -1.43 9.45 -4.58
N ASN A 166 -0.11 9.62 -4.58
CA ASN A 166 0.81 8.53 -4.23
C ASN A 166 1.14 8.64 -2.74
N TYR A 167 0.89 7.57 -1.98
CA TYR A 167 1.11 7.52 -0.54
C TYR A 167 2.26 6.57 -0.16
N SER A 168 2.89 6.82 0.97
CA SER A 168 3.92 5.95 1.53
C SER A 168 3.31 4.76 2.29
N ASP A 169 4.04 3.63 2.36
CA ASP A 169 3.59 2.38 3.00
C ASP A 169 3.13 2.58 4.44
N GLU A 170 3.76 3.51 5.13
CA GLU A 170 3.49 3.82 6.52
C GLU A 170 2.05 4.29 6.76
N LEU A 171 1.37 4.84 5.77
CA LEU A 171 0.00 5.33 5.92
C LEU A 171 -0.95 4.24 6.43
N PHE A 172 -0.80 3.02 5.95
CA PHE A 172 -1.67 1.90 6.29
C PHE A 172 -0.98 0.79 7.11
N ASP A 173 0.31 0.96 7.45
CA ASP A 173 1.09 0.00 8.22
C ASP A 173 0.52 -0.18 9.64
N ARG A 174 0.26 -1.42 10.04
CA ARG A 174 -0.23 -1.80 11.38
C ARG A 174 0.82 -1.70 12.46
N GLY A 175 2.09 -1.84 12.11
CA GLY A 175 3.21 -1.75 13.06
C GLY A 175 3.41 -0.35 13.63
N ILE A 176 2.73 0.64 13.08
CA ILE A 176 2.85 2.03 13.48
C ILE A 176 1.92 2.35 14.64
N GLN A 177 2.52 2.90 15.70
CA GLN A 177 1.82 3.40 16.87
C GLN A 177 1.65 4.92 16.78
N SER A 178 0.63 5.43 17.47
CA SER A 178 0.38 6.89 17.61
C SER A 178 0.35 7.63 16.28
N PHE A 179 -0.42 7.11 15.30
CA PHE A 179 -0.61 7.74 14.00
C PHE A 179 -1.42 9.04 14.15
N THR A 180 -0.88 10.14 13.66
CA THR A 180 -1.52 11.47 13.69
C THR A 180 -1.32 12.18 12.35
N ILE A 181 -2.38 12.78 11.82
CA ILE A 181 -2.34 13.57 10.60
C ILE A 181 -2.23 15.04 11.00
N VAL A 182 -1.19 15.71 10.53
CA VAL A 182 -0.94 17.13 10.79
C VAL A 182 -1.17 17.92 9.52
N ALA A 183 -2.38 18.45 9.37
CA ALA A 183 -2.73 19.32 8.28
C ALA A 183 -2.45 20.81 8.63
N PRO A 184 -2.19 21.67 7.63
CA PRO A 184 -2.11 23.12 7.86
C PRO A 184 -3.45 23.63 8.41
N SER A 185 -3.41 24.83 9.04
CA SER A 185 -4.63 25.44 9.57
C SER A 185 -5.70 25.56 8.49
N LYS A 186 -6.89 25.01 8.74
CA LYS A 186 -8.02 25.05 7.80
C LYS A 186 -8.51 26.46 7.51
N LYS A 187 -8.17 27.44 8.36
CA LYS A 187 -8.66 28.83 8.28
C LYS A 187 -7.91 29.70 7.29
N ASN A 188 -6.68 29.33 6.90
CA ASN A 188 -5.84 30.18 6.06
C ASN A 188 -4.88 29.37 5.18
N VAL A 189 -5.41 28.50 4.35
CA VAL A 189 -4.62 27.68 3.42
C VAL A 189 -4.10 28.50 2.23
N THR A 190 -4.66 29.68 2.01
CA THR A 190 -4.19 30.61 0.97
C THR A 190 -3.09 31.53 1.47
N ASP A 191 -2.96 31.70 2.81
CA ASP A 191 -1.97 32.57 3.39
C ASP A 191 -0.61 31.88 3.45
N SER A 192 0.24 32.29 2.56
CA SER A 192 1.70 32.26 2.63
C SER A 192 2.43 30.95 2.88
N PHE A 193 1.83 29.80 2.82
CA PHE A 193 2.65 28.57 2.74
C PHE A 193 3.47 28.54 1.43
N LEU A 194 3.12 29.35 0.46
CA LEU A 194 3.92 29.64 -0.72
C LEU A 194 4.71 30.96 -0.54
N GLY A 195 4.90 31.37 0.72
CA GLY A 195 5.93 32.25 1.18
C GLY A 195 6.39 33.34 0.21
N VAL A 196 5.54 34.30 -0.08
CA VAL A 196 6.09 35.65 -0.17
C VAL A 196 6.09 36.18 1.26
N PRO A 197 7.27 36.39 1.89
CA PRO A 197 7.31 36.92 3.25
C PRO A 197 6.55 38.23 3.31
N GLN A 198 5.53 38.34 4.16
CA GLN A 198 4.81 39.62 4.38
C GLN A 198 5.77 40.77 4.71
N SER A 199 6.93 40.44 5.30
CA SER A 199 8.02 41.39 5.56
C SER A 199 8.56 42.09 4.31
N LEU A 200 8.45 41.50 3.11
CA LEU A 200 8.89 42.17 1.86
C LEU A 200 8.00 43.34 1.43
N PHE A 201 6.74 43.34 1.85
CA PHE A 201 5.82 44.44 1.51
C PHE A 201 5.75 45.48 2.63
N THR A 202 5.87 45.07 3.88
CA THR A 202 5.90 46.00 5.04
C THR A 202 7.18 46.84 5.05
N THR A 203 8.33 46.23 4.82
CA THR A 203 9.63 46.95 4.79
C THR A 203 9.69 48.02 3.69
N LYS A 204 9.04 47.76 2.56
CA LYS A 204 9.03 48.73 1.43
C LYS A 204 8.04 49.88 1.62
N ALA A 205 6.99 49.70 2.42
CA ALA A 205 6.05 50.76 2.76
C ALA A 205 6.65 51.75 3.77
N GLU A 206 7.40 51.23 4.74
CA GLU A 206 8.11 52.08 5.73
C GLU A 206 9.20 52.94 5.11
N ASP A 207 9.98 52.40 4.14
CA ASP A 207 11.02 53.15 3.42
C ASP A 207 10.48 54.30 2.53
N ILE A 208 9.18 54.29 2.21
CA ILE A 208 8.55 55.34 1.40
C ILE A 208 8.00 56.48 2.28
N GLU A 209 7.61 56.21 3.52
CA GLU A 209 7.12 57.20 4.45
C GLU A 209 8.23 58.04 5.10
N GLU A 210 9.43 57.47 5.31
CA GLU A 210 10.55 58.25 5.87
C GLU A 210 11.25 59.22 4.89
N LYS A 211 10.89 59.22 3.60
CA LYS A 211 11.47 60.10 2.57
C LYS A 211 10.57 61.27 2.17
N LYS A 212 9.57 61.57 2.95
CA LYS A 212 8.74 62.76 2.83
C LYS A 212 8.98 63.70 4.00
#